data_d0ba2534155b420d83f57cb1226575ef
#
_entry.id   d0ba2534155b420d83f57cb1226575ef
#
_cell.length_a   1.000
_cell.length_b   1.000
_cell.length_c   1.000
_cell.angle_alpha   90.00
_cell.angle_beta   90.00
_cell.angle_gamma   90.00
#
_symmetry.space_group_name_H-M   'P 1'
#
loop_
_entity.id
_entity.type
_entity.pdbx_description
1 polymer ?
#
loop_
_entity_poly.entity_id
_entity_poly.type
_entity_poly.pdbx_seq_one_letter_code
_entity_poly.pdbx_strand_id
1 'polypeptide(L)'
;MKINKFILVFSLLLLISLFPFNEGKAQPLFAPEGGNPPKPGTSAPIIKNSFAVEKGPYGYIWKVYIEAEDPDGDMLKIASVVSQPGYGYYPTDWVYLKKPYQKHLNGYLQWNTFSTKTHFLREWTQITLLVSIVDKAGNESKVIVFPFEFASGVKGLYTYKLPPPFDQGDLPRIGYIHIDLFEPTLMGNGGARDD
;
A
#
# COMPACT_ATOMS: atom_id res chain seq x y z
N MET A 1 -39.43 -19.80 -43.57
CA MET A 1 -39.50 -18.51 -42.89
C MET A 1 -38.11 -18.21 -42.30
N LYS A 2 -37.32 -17.34 -42.96
CA LYS A 2 -35.93 -17.02 -42.54
C LYS A 2 -35.99 -15.90 -41.52
N ILE A 3 -35.81 -16.24 -40.23
CA ILE A 3 -35.71 -15.26 -39.15
C ILE A 3 -34.33 -14.60 -39.30
N ASN A 4 -34.34 -13.28 -39.49
CA ASN A 4 -33.15 -12.47 -39.70
C ASN A 4 -32.28 -12.49 -38.45
N LYS A 5 -31.13 -13.20 -38.53
CA LYS A 5 -30.11 -13.23 -37.46
C LYS A 5 -29.54 -11.87 -37.09
N PHE A 6 -29.80 -10.85 -37.90
CA PHE A 6 -29.31 -9.47 -37.65
C PHE A 6 -30.08 -8.75 -36.55
N ILE A 7 -31.33 -9.11 -36.26
CA ILE A 7 -32.15 -8.43 -35.23
C ILE A 7 -31.76 -8.90 -33.82
N LEU A 8 -31.27 -10.15 -33.70
CA LEU A 8 -30.89 -10.73 -32.41
C LEU A 8 -29.56 -10.17 -31.86
N VAL A 9 -28.64 -9.76 -32.73
CA VAL A 9 -27.34 -9.19 -32.34
C VAL A 9 -27.49 -7.75 -31.86
N PHE A 10 -28.42 -6.98 -32.43
CA PHE A 10 -28.69 -5.60 -32.05
C PHE A 10 -29.42 -5.47 -30.70
N SER A 11 -30.28 -6.45 -30.38
CA SER A 11 -31.00 -6.49 -29.09
C SER A 11 -30.07 -6.85 -27.92
N LEU A 12 -29.01 -7.62 -28.14
CA LEU A 12 -28.05 -8.00 -27.10
C LEU A 12 -27.08 -6.87 -26.77
N LEU A 13 -26.73 -6.03 -27.76
CA LEU A 13 -25.86 -4.85 -27.55
C LEU A 13 -26.54 -3.71 -26.81
N LEU A 14 -27.87 -3.61 -26.88
CA LEU A 14 -28.64 -2.56 -26.18
C LEU A 14 -28.86 -2.87 -24.69
N LEU A 15 -28.72 -4.12 -24.27
CA LEU A 15 -28.91 -4.53 -22.86
C LEU A 15 -27.65 -4.31 -22.00
N ILE A 16 -26.48 -4.12 -22.61
CA ILE A 16 -25.22 -3.87 -21.89
C ILE A 16 -25.09 -2.41 -21.45
N SER A 17 -25.86 -1.49 -22.03
CA SER A 17 -25.79 -0.04 -21.72
C SER A 17 -26.68 0.41 -20.57
N LEU A 18 -27.45 -0.49 -19.93
CA LEU A 18 -28.40 -0.15 -18.85
C LEU A 18 -27.90 -0.48 -17.44
N PHE A 19 -26.70 -1.05 -17.30
CA PHE A 19 -26.07 -1.09 -16.00
C PHE A 19 -25.30 0.21 -15.82
N PRO A 20 -25.70 1.08 -14.85
CA PRO A 20 -24.84 2.20 -14.47
C PRO A 20 -23.50 1.57 -14.02
N PHE A 21 -22.43 1.90 -14.75
CA PHE A 21 -21.07 1.67 -14.29
C PHE A 21 -20.96 2.52 -13.01
N ASN A 22 -21.29 1.91 -11.89
CA ASN A 22 -21.04 2.51 -10.60
C ASN A 22 -19.51 2.52 -10.50
N GLU A 23 -18.88 3.66 -10.80
CA GLU A 23 -17.50 3.90 -10.42
C GLU A 23 -17.48 3.74 -8.90
N GLY A 24 -17.22 2.51 -8.47
CA GLY A 24 -17.07 2.20 -7.07
C GLY A 24 -15.95 3.10 -6.57
N LYS A 25 -16.31 4.16 -5.86
CA LYS A 25 -15.33 4.94 -5.10
C LYS A 25 -14.62 3.91 -4.25
N ALA A 26 -13.31 3.73 -4.52
CA ALA A 26 -12.48 2.85 -3.74
C ALA A 26 -12.72 3.21 -2.27
N GLN A 27 -13.21 2.27 -1.47
CA GLN A 27 -13.44 2.54 -0.06
C GLN A 27 -12.10 2.88 0.56
N PRO A 28 -12.02 3.94 1.38
CA PRO A 28 -10.79 4.27 2.07
C PRO A 28 -10.35 3.08 2.91
N LEU A 29 -9.11 2.65 2.76
CA LEU A 29 -8.57 1.45 3.44
C LEU A 29 -8.49 1.66 4.95
N PHE A 30 -8.42 2.91 5.39
CA PHE A 30 -8.16 3.32 6.76
C PHE A 30 -9.20 4.28 7.34
N ALA A 31 -10.32 4.50 6.65
CA ALA A 31 -11.42 5.25 7.26
C ALA A 31 -11.82 4.51 8.55
N PRO A 32 -11.73 5.13 9.72
CA PRO A 32 -12.17 4.49 10.95
C PRO A 32 -13.66 4.16 10.79
N GLU A 33 -14.05 2.92 11.07
CA GLU A 33 -15.46 2.59 11.26
C GLU A 33 -16.03 3.55 12.29
N GLY A 34 -16.93 4.44 11.88
CA GLY A 34 -17.46 5.51 12.72
C GLY A 34 -16.67 6.83 12.74
N GLY A 35 -15.67 6.99 11.86
CA GLY A 35 -15.02 8.30 11.67
C GLY A 35 -15.97 9.35 11.11
N ASN A 36 -15.80 10.60 11.54
CA ASN A 36 -16.54 11.71 10.94
C ASN A 36 -16.24 11.76 9.43
N PRO A 37 -17.26 12.02 8.60
CA PRO A 37 -17.02 12.20 7.18
C PRO A 37 -16.03 13.35 6.95
N PRO A 38 -15.25 13.32 5.85
CA PRO A 38 -14.34 14.41 5.52
C PRO A 38 -15.05 15.76 5.54
N LYS A 39 -14.33 16.78 6.01
CA LYS A 39 -14.92 18.13 6.11
C LYS A 39 -15.25 18.65 4.70
N PRO A 40 -16.48 19.11 4.43
CA PRO A 40 -16.87 19.64 3.14
C PRO A 40 -15.95 20.78 2.68
N GLY A 41 -15.59 20.78 1.40
CA GLY A 41 -14.77 21.84 0.79
C GLY A 41 -13.27 21.65 0.99
N THR A 42 -12.82 20.52 1.52
CA THR A 42 -11.40 20.14 1.61
C THR A 42 -11.04 19.09 0.56
N SER A 43 -9.76 19.02 0.21
CA SER A 43 -9.21 18.15 -0.82
C SER A 43 -8.34 17.05 -0.19
N ALA A 44 -8.39 15.84 -0.73
CA ALA A 44 -7.53 14.77 -0.27
C ALA A 44 -6.07 14.98 -0.73
N PRO A 45 -5.09 14.54 0.06
CA PRO A 45 -3.70 14.47 -0.36
C PRO A 45 -3.53 13.63 -1.64
N ILE A 46 -2.56 14.02 -2.48
CA ILE A 46 -2.26 13.36 -3.74
C ILE A 46 -0.85 12.83 -3.72
N ILE A 47 -0.69 11.51 -3.80
CA ILE A 47 0.63 10.90 -3.99
C ILE A 47 0.95 10.94 -5.48
N LYS A 48 1.99 11.69 -5.85
CA LYS A 48 2.42 11.93 -7.24
C LYS A 48 3.32 10.83 -7.76
N ASN A 49 4.32 10.46 -6.95
CA ASN A 49 5.31 9.46 -7.30
C ASN A 49 5.62 8.58 -6.09
N SER A 50 5.96 7.34 -6.37
CA SER A 50 6.39 6.40 -5.34
C SER A 50 7.34 5.35 -5.93
N PHE A 51 8.26 4.85 -5.10
CA PHE A 51 9.19 3.80 -5.48
C PHE A 51 9.66 3.03 -4.26
N ALA A 52 9.78 1.72 -4.39
CA ALA A 52 10.51 0.86 -3.47
C ALA A 52 11.09 -0.33 -4.23
N VAL A 53 12.16 -0.93 -3.73
CA VAL A 53 12.65 -2.21 -4.26
C VAL A 53 11.69 -3.33 -3.85
N GLU A 54 11.54 -4.34 -4.71
CA GLU A 54 10.55 -5.41 -4.52
C GLU A 54 11.14 -6.68 -3.88
N LYS A 55 12.47 -6.73 -3.66
CA LYS A 55 13.14 -7.90 -3.09
C LYS A 55 14.29 -7.50 -2.18
N GLY A 56 14.51 -8.31 -1.14
CA GLY A 56 15.65 -8.16 -0.25
C GLY A 56 15.75 -9.28 0.77
N PRO A 57 16.89 -9.42 1.47
CA PRO A 57 17.03 -10.42 2.52
C PRO A 57 16.21 -10.05 3.76
N TYR A 58 15.99 -11.02 4.61
CA TYR A 58 15.43 -10.78 5.94
C TYR A 58 16.33 -9.81 6.73
N GLY A 59 15.73 -8.84 7.40
CA GLY A 59 16.48 -7.76 8.07
C GLY A 59 16.93 -6.62 7.14
N TYR A 60 16.49 -6.63 5.88
CA TYR A 60 16.77 -5.54 4.96
C TYR A 60 16.18 -4.22 5.46
N ILE A 61 16.95 -3.15 5.35
CA ILE A 61 16.46 -1.80 5.62
C ILE A 61 15.74 -1.30 4.36
N TRP A 62 14.43 -1.51 4.34
CA TRP A 62 13.60 -1.14 3.21
C TRP A 62 13.24 0.34 3.24
N LYS A 63 13.54 1.04 2.14
CA LYS A 63 13.19 2.44 1.94
C LYS A 63 12.05 2.52 0.93
N VAL A 64 10.96 3.12 1.36
CA VAL A 64 9.77 3.37 0.54
C VAL A 64 9.70 4.86 0.26
N TYR A 65 10.04 5.25 -0.96
CA TYR A 65 10.09 6.64 -1.40
C TYR A 65 8.71 7.12 -1.81
N ILE A 66 8.35 8.32 -1.39
CA ILE A 66 7.05 8.93 -1.63
C ILE A 66 7.23 10.41 -1.92
N GLU A 67 6.60 10.87 -2.99
CA GLU A 67 6.37 12.28 -3.28
C GLU A 67 4.87 12.55 -3.26
N ALA A 68 4.44 13.51 -2.45
CA ALA A 68 3.04 13.86 -2.30
C ALA A 68 2.85 15.35 -2.12
N GLU A 69 1.66 15.80 -2.46
CA GLU A 69 1.22 17.17 -2.20
C GLU A 69 -0.22 17.18 -1.65
N ASP A 70 -0.52 18.23 -0.94
CA ASP A 70 -1.85 18.50 -0.45
C ASP A 70 -2.26 19.92 -0.81
N PRO A 71 -3.34 20.14 -1.57
CA PRO A 71 -3.83 21.45 -1.93
C PRO A 71 -4.08 22.34 -0.72
N ASP A 72 -4.62 21.77 0.34
CA ASP A 72 -4.98 22.49 1.58
C ASP A 72 -3.78 22.67 2.52
N GLY A 73 -2.72 21.89 2.32
CA GLY A 73 -1.46 22.01 3.06
C GLY A 73 -1.54 21.47 4.48
N ASP A 74 -2.38 20.48 4.73
CA ASP A 74 -2.63 19.99 6.07
C ASP A 74 -2.50 18.46 6.24
N MET A 75 -1.69 17.79 5.38
CA MET A 75 -1.32 16.39 5.59
C MET A 75 -0.92 16.15 7.04
N LEU A 76 -1.56 15.17 7.68
CA LEU A 76 -1.38 14.90 9.09
C LEU A 76 -0.50 13.68 9.35
N LYS A 77 -0.78 12.58 8.68
CA LYS A 77 -0.12 11.30 8.95
C LYS A 77 -0.13 10.38 7.74
N ILE A 78 0.85 9.49 7.70
CA ILE A 78 0.92 8.39 6.74
C ILE A 78 0.44 7.12 7.45
N ALA A 79 -0.48 6.41 6.82
CA ALA A 79 -0.93 5.09 7.22
C ALA A 79 -0.11 4.02 6.49
N SER A 80 0.33 3.01 7.22
CA SER A 80 1.06 1.86 6.70
C SER A 80 0.41 0.58 7.20
N VAL A 81 -0.02 -0.29 6.29
CA VAL A 81 -0.57 -1.61 6.62
C VAL A 81 0.17 -2.66 5.82
N VAL A 82 0.48 -3.77 6.44
CA VAL A 82 1.09 -4.92 5.78
C VAL A 82 0.07 -6.04 5.67
N SER A 83 -0.01 -6.63 4.48
CA SER A 83 -0.68 -7.91 4.23
C SER A 83 0.39 -8.97 3.99
N GLN A 84 0.27 -10.10 4.66
CA GLN A 84 1.18 -11.24 4.52
C GLN A 84 0.37 -12.53 4.26
N PRO A 85 0.61 -13.23 3.13
CA PRO A 85 0.00 -14.52 2.88
C PRO A 85 0.26 -15.51 4.02
N GLY A 86 -0.79 -16.19 4.49
CA GLY A 86 -0.71 -17.14 5.60
C GLY A 86 -0.77 -16.51 7.00
N TYR A 87 -0.78 -15.17 7.10
CA TYR A 87 -1.00 -14.46 8.35
C TYR A 87 -2.22 -13.52 8.29
N GLY A 88 -2.36 -12.74 7.20
CA GLY A 88 -3.41 -11.73 7.03
C GLY A 88 -2.87 -10.30 7.10
N TYR A 89 -3.66 -9.40 7.67
CA TYR A 89 -3.30 -8.00 7.81
C TYR A 89 -2.74 -7.68 9.18
N TYR A 90 -1.67 -6.90 9.20
CA TYR A 90 -1.10 -6.34 10.42
C TYR A 90 -1.85 -5.08 10.84
N PRO A 91 -1.83 -4.72 12.14
CA PRO A 91 -2.36 -3.44 12.60
C PRO A 91 -1.71 -2.27 11.85
N THR A 92 -2.49 -1.23 11.62
CA THR A 92 -2.00 -0.01 10.98
C THR A 92 -0.93 0.67 11.81
N ASP A 93 0.20 0.96 11.20
CA ASP A 93 1.23 1.82 11.77
C ASP A 93 1.07 3.25 11.23
N TRP A 94 1.30 4.25 12.09
CA TRP A 94 1.04 5.65 11.81
C TRP A 94 2.30 6.50 11.95
N VAL A 95 2.71 7.17 10.86
CA VAL A 95 3.81 8.14 10.87
C VAL A 95 3.24 9.54 10.81
N TYR A 96 3.33 10.30 11.91
CA TYR A 96 2.84 11.68 11.96
C TYR A 96 3.80 12.64 11.25
N LEU A 97 3.26 13.49 10.38
CA LEU A 97 4.02 14.41 9.57
C LEU A 97 4.35 15.70 10.33
N LYS A 98 5.61 16.10 10.27
CA LYS A 98 6.06 17.40 10.76
C LYS A 98 5.61 18.52 9.81
N LYS A 99 5.49 19.74 10.33
CA LYS A 99 5.03 20.93 9.56
C LYS A 99 5.64 21.09 8.17
N PRO A 100 6.96 20.91 7.94
CA PRO A 100 7.54 21.06 6.59
C PRO A 100 6.96 20.10 5.53
N TYR A 101 6.40 18.97 5.98
CA TYR A 101 5.87 17.93 5.08
C TYR A 101 4.34 17.96 4.93
N GLN A 102 3.66 18.95 5.54
CA GLN A 102 2.19 18.97 5.54
C GLN A 102 1.60 19.45 4.20
N LYS A 103 2.37 20.20 3.39
CA LYS A 103 1.94 20.66 2.07
C LYS A 103 2.63 19.91 0.93
N HIS A 104 3.93 19.71 1.07
CA HIS A 104 4.74 18.98 0.10
C HIS A 104 5.62 17.99 0.85
N LEU A 105 5.55 16.75 0.44
CA LEU A 105 6.33 15.66 0.98
C LEU A 105 7.18 15.08 -0.15
N ASN A 106 8.50 15.04 0.04
CA ASN A 106 9.41 14.29 -0.82
C ASN A 106 10.49 13.66 0.08
N GLY A 107 10.49 12.34 0.15
CA GLY A 107 11.37 11.61 1.05
C GLY A 107 11.04 10.13 1.11
N TYR A 108 11.48 9.46 2.18
CA TYR A 108 11.23 8.03 2.33
C TYR A 108 10.79 7.64 3.75
N LEU A 109 9.95 6.60 3.81
CA LEU A 109 9.74 5.82 5.01
C LEU A 109 10.81 4.74 5.09
N GLN A 110 11.30 4.47 6.27
CA GLN A 110 12.29 3.43 6.52
C GLN A 110 11.66 2.31 7.35
N TRP A 111 11.79 1.08 6.87
CA TRP A 111 11.39 -0.09 7.62
C TRP A 111 12.56 -1.06 7.74
N ASN A 112 12.91 -1.40 8.98
CA ASN A 112 13.79 -2.52 9.24
C ASN A 112 12.91 -3.79 9.25
N THR A 113 13.05 -4.61 8.22
CA THR A 113 12.23 -5.83 8.07
C THR A 113 12.63 -6.96 9.02
N PHE A 114 13.63 -6.74 9.88
CA PHE A 114 13.91 -7.63 11.01
C PHE A 114 12.75 -7.55 12.01
N SER A 115 12.33 -8.68 12.54
CA SER A 115 11.22 -8.76 13.47
C SER A 115 11.66 -9.34 14.82
N THR A 116 11.03 -8.86 15.89
CA THR A 116 11.22 -9.41 17.23
C THR A 116 10.36 -10.68 17.46
N LYS A 117 9.42 -10.98 16.53
CA LYS A 117 8.45 -12.09 16.63
C LYS A 117 8.88 -13.36 15.90
N THR A 118 9.93 -13.27 15.09
CA THR A 118 10.52 -14.44 14.41
C THR A 118 12.01 -14.26 14.24
N HIS A 119 12.76 -15.35 14.30
CA HIS A 119 14.22 -15.32 14.09
C HIS A 119 14.61 -15.28 12.62
N PHE A 120 13.71 -15.70 11.74
CA PHE A 120 13.89 -15.64 10.29
C PHE A 120 12.54 -15.67 9.58
N LEU A 121 12.51 -15.18 8.35
CA LEU A 121 11.43 -15.42 7.41
C LEU A 121 11.97 -16.32 6.30
N ARG A 122 11.15 -17.24 5.85
CA ARG A 122 11.55 -18.15 4.77
C ARG A 122 11.82 -17.38 3.50
N GLU A 123 12.76 -17.86 2.72
CA GLU A 123 12.93 -17.42 1.34
C GLU A 123 11.59 -17.48 0.61
N TRP A 124 11.36 -16.49 -0.26
CA TRP A 124 10.12 -16.28 -1.01
C TRP A 124 8.87 -15.95 -0.17
N THR A 125 9.01 -15.70 1.13
CA THR A 125 7.93 -15.08 1.88
C THR A 125 7.62 -13.73 1.25
N GLN A 126 6.34 -13.53 0.91
CA GLN A 126 5.87 -12.29 0.30
C GLN A 126 5.10 -11.47 1.31
N ILE A 127 5.25 -10.18 1.21
CA ILE A 127 4.42 -9.20 1.91
C ILE A 127 3.98 -8.12 0.92
N THR A 128 2.89 -7.46 1.26
CA THR A 128 2.41 -6.29 0.53
C THR A 128 2.21 -5.16 1.52
N LEU A 129 2.97 -4.07 1.34
CA LEU A 129 2.79 -2.85 2.11
C LEU A 129 1.81 -1.95 1.37
N LEU A 130 0.77 -1.52 2.08
CA LEU A 130 -0.21 -0.55 1.61
C LEU A 130 0.03 0.76 2.35
N VAL A 131 0.10 1.86 1.59
CA VAL A 131 0.38 3.19 2.14
C VAL A 131 -0.64 4.19 1.64
N SER A 132 -1.16 5.03 2.54
CA SER A 132 -1.95 6.20 2.20
C SER A 132 -1.56 7.38 3.10
N ILE A 133 -2.01 8.57 2.74
CA ILE A 133 -1.80 9.80 3.50
C ILE A 133 -3.16 10.35 3.92
N VAL A 134 -3.28 10.69 5.19
CA VAL A 134 -4.51 11.27 5.76
C VAL A 134 -4.22 12.69 6.21
N ASP A 135 -5.10 13.63 5.86
CA ASP A 135 -5.02 15.03 6.26
C ASP A 135 -5.75 15.30 7.62
N LYS A 136 -5.74 16.54 8.07
CA LYS A 136 -6.43 16.97 9.29
C LYS A 136 -7.96 17.02 9.13
N ALA A 137 -8.43 17.12 7.90
CA ALA A 137 -9.86 17.14 7.59
C ALA A 137 -10.47 15.74 7.52
N GLY A 138 -9.62 14.68 7.55
CA GLY A 138 -10.03 13.29 7.46
C GLY A 138 -10.10 12.74 6.03
N ASN A 139 -9.62 13.50 5.03
CA ASN A 139 -9.50 12.97 3.68
C ASN A 139 -8.29 12.03 3.58
N GLU A 140 -8.43 10.99 2.79
CA GLU A 140 -7.40 9.99 2.54
C GLU A 140 -7.00 9.99 1.06
N SER A 141 -5.70 9.95 0.79
CA SER A 141 -5.16 9.77 -0.57
C SER A 141 -5.54 8.41 -1.15
N LYS A 142 -5.34 8.22 -2.44
CA LYS A 142 -5.32 6.86 -3.01
C LYS A 142 -4.28 6.01 -2.31
N VAL A 143 -4.62 4.73 -2.07
CA VAL A 143 -3.70 3.75 -1.51
C VAL A 143 -2.68 3.35 -2.57
N ILE A 144 -1.41 3.32 -2.20
CA ILE A 144 -0.33 2.78 -3.01
C ILE A 144 0.11 1.44 -2.44
N VAL A 145 0.48 0.53 -3.33
CA VAL A 145 0.79 -0.86 -3.02
C VAL A 145 2.24 -1.13 -3.37
N PHE A 146 3.00 -1.66 -2.40
CA PHE A 146 4.40 -2.04 -2.56
C PHE A 146 4.55 -3.53 -2.25
N PRO A 147 4.68 -4.40 -3.27
CA PRO A 147 5.01 -5.79 -3.04
C PRO A 147 6.47 -5.93 -2.61
N PHE A 148 6.75 -6.89 -1.73
CA PHE A 148 8.11 -7.23 -1.34
C PHE A 148 8.25 -8.72 -1.10
N GLU A 149 9.33 -9.31 -1.63
CA GLU A 149 9.67 -10.71 -1.48
C GLU A 149 10.99 -10.86 -0.73
N PHE A 150 11.00 -11.69 0.31
CA PHE A 150 12.23 -12.01 1.02
C PHE A 150 13.04 -13.03 0.22
N ALA A 151 14.21 -12.60 -0.25
CA ALA A 151 15.13 -13.43 -1.02
C ALA A 151 16.58 -13.11 -0.65
N SER A 152 17.39 -14.14 -0.42
CA SER A 152 18.83 -13.98 -0.22
C SER A 152 19.56 -13.92 -1.57
N GLY A 153 20.77 -13.37 -1.55
CA GLY A 153 21.62 -13.32 -2.75
C GLY A 153 21.15 -12.37 -3.86
N VAL A 154 20.27 -11.42 -3.56
CA VAL A 154 19.82 -10.42 -4.54
C VAL A 154 20.98 -9.53 -4.96
N LYS A 155 21.38 -9.65 -6.24
CA LYS A 155 22.47 -8.82 -6.81
C LYS A 155 21.98 -7.39 -7.01
N GLY A 156 22.87 -6.43 -6.76
CA GLY A 156 22.57 -5.02 -6.99
C GLY A 156 21.65 -4.36 -5.97
N LEU A 157 21.28 -5.05 -4.89
CA LEU A 157 20.35 -4.55 -3.87
C LEU A 157 20.76 -3.19 -3.26
N TYR A 158 22.05 -2.92 -3.16
CA TYR A 158 22.58 -1.67 -2.59
C TYR A 158 23.09 -0.69 -3.66
N THR A 159 22.99 -1.05 -4.94
CA THR A 159 23.52 -0.27 -6.07
C THR A 159 22.46 0.13 -7.09
N TYR A 160 21.17 -0.06 -6.77
CA TYR A 160 20.09 0.38 -7.66
C TYR A 160 20.07 1.91 -7.77
N LYS A 161 19.78 2.40 -8.97
CA LYS A 161 19.54 3.83 -9.18
C LYS A 161 18.09 4.14 -8.85
N LEU A 162 17.89 5.18 -8.06
CA LEU A 162 16.57 5.72 -7.84
C LEU A 162 16.01 6.28 -9.16
N PRO A 163 14.74 6.00 -9.47
CA PRO A 163 14.09 6.66 -10.61
C PRO A 163 13.78 8.12 -10.29
N PRO A 164 13.63 8.99 -11.29
CA PRO A 164 13.07 10.30 -11.07
C PRO A 164 11.66 10.23 -10.43
N PRO A 165 11.32 11.15 -9.52
CA PRO A 165 12.09 12.30 -9.07
C PRO A 165 13.03 12.03 -7.88
N PHE A 166 13.22 10.77 -7.51
CA PHE A 166 13.97 10.37 -6.31
C PHE A 166 15.49 10.30 -6.52
N ASP A 167 15.97 10.52 -7.74
CA ASP A 167 17.40 10.49 -8.12
C ASP A 167 18.16 11.80 -7.85
N GLN A 168 17.48 12.81 -7.28
CA GLN A 168 18.01 14.15 -7.10
C GLN A 168 18.59 14.38 -5.71
N GLY A 169 19.65 13.67 -5.35
CA GLY A 169 20.38 13.88 -4.09
C GLY A 169 19.83 13.10 -2.88
N ASP A 170 20.27 13.51 -1.70
CA ASP A 170 19.90 12.87 -0.44
C ASP A 170 18.49 13.28 0.00
N LEU A 171 17.55 12.35 -0.14
CA LEU A 171 16.19 12.58 0.31
C LEU A 171 16.06 12.37 1.83
N PRO A 172 15.24 13.18 2.51
CA PRO A 172 15.04 13.06 3.96
C PRO A 172 14.25 11.80 4.32
N ARG A 173 14.60 11.21 5.46
CA ARG A 173 13.75 10.21 6.09
C ARG A 173 12.56 10.91 6.77
N ILE A 174 11.36 10.55 6.35
CA ILE A 174 10.10 11.09 6.88
C ILE A 174 9.73 10.43 8.20
N GLY A 175 9.91 9.11 8.27
CA GLY A 175 9.60 8.33 9.47
C GLY A 175 10.03 6.88 9.37
N TYR A 176 9.65 6.12 10.40
CA TYR A 176 9.89 4.68 10.47
C TYR A 176 8.57 3.93 10.45
N ILE A 177 8.57 2.76 9.81
CA ILE A 177 7.50 1.76 9.92
C ILE A 177 7.92 0.78 11.02
N HIS A 178 6.99 0.52 11.99
CA HIS A 178 7.22 -0.31 13.17
C HIS A 178 6.30 -1.54 13.16
N ILE A 179 6.33 -2.29 12.07
CA ILE A 179 5.53 -3.53 11.95
C ILE A 179 6.46 -4.72 12.13
N ASP A 180 6.21 -5.52 13.15
CA ASP A 180 6.89 -6.79 13.41
C ASP A 180 6.18 -7.93 12.70
N LEU A 181 6.88 -8.58 11.77
CA LEU A 181 6.36 -9.69 11.00
C LEU A 181 6.38 -10.99 11.81
N PHE A 182 5.41 -11.86 11.57
CA PHE A 182 5.39 -13.23 12.08
C PHE A 182 5.79 -14.22 10.99
N GLU A 183 6.36 -15.35 11.38
CA GLU A 183 6.47 -16.46 10.46
C GLU A 183 5.06 -17.01 10.19
N PRO A 184 4.63 -17.09 8.92
CA PRO A 184 3.31 -17.63 8.60
C PRO A 184 3.24 -19.08 9.06
N THR A 185 2.28 -19.39 9.91
CA THR A 185 1.97 -20.78 10.27
C THR A 185 1.48 -21.47 9.01
N LEU A 186 2.22 -22.45 8.51
CA LEU A 186 1.70 -23.33 7.46
C LEU A 186 0.51 -24.06 8.09
N MET A 187 -0.69 -23.62 7.79
CA MET A 187 -1.90 -24.40 8.08
C MET A 187 -1.85 -25.65 7.22
N GLY A 188 -1.32 -26.73 7.78
CA GLY A 188 -1.19 -27.98 7.08
C GLY A 188 -0.41 -29.03 7.87
N ASN A 189 -0.73 -29.21 9.16
CA ASN A 189 -0.62 -30.51 9.80
C ASN A 189 -1.64 -30.53 10.95
N GLY A 190 -2.90 -30.74 10.61
CA GLY A 190 -3.83 -31.39 11.49
C GLY A 190 -3.32 -32.83 11.71
N GLY A 191 -2.27 -32.98 12.48
CA GLY A 191 -1.91 -34.28 13.06
C GLY A 191 -3.08 -34.69 13.92
N ALA A 192 -3.89 -35.63 13.43
CA ALA A 192 -4.74 -36.42 14.28
C ALA A 192 -3.86 -36.94 15.42
N ARG A 193 -4.11 -36.48 16.62
CA ARG A 193 -3.68 -37.19 17.82
C ARG A 193 -4.56 -38.43 17.83
N ASP A 194 -3.98 -39.56 17.44
CA ASP A 194 -4.49 -40.86 17.83
C ASP A 194 -4.23 -40.97 19.32
N ASP A 195 -5.30 -40.83 20.11
CA ASP A 195 -5.35 -41.26 21.52
C ASP A 195 -5.71 -42.76 21.55
#